data_09c9aec3f5054dd206e11db7677a40c1
#
_entry.id   09c9aec3f5054dd206e11db7677a40c1
#
_cell.length_a   1.000
_cell.length_b   1.000
_cell.length_c   1.000
_cell.angle_alpha   90.00
_cell.angle_beta   90.00
_cell.angle_gamma   90.00
#
_symmetry.space_group_name_H-M   'P 1'
#
loop_
_entity.id
_entity.type
_entity.pdbx_description
1 polymer ?
#
loop_
_entity_poly.entity_id
_entity_poly.type
_entity_poly.pdbx_seq_one_letter_code
_entity_poly.pdbx_strand_id
1 'polypeptide(L)'
;MAPPNPTFVVITPARDEETRLRFTLDSMVAQTLRPAEWIIVDDGSSDGTAALVQEYSRHHAWIRGFERADRGRRLPGAGVVEAFYEGFHSLQCRDWEFLVKLDADLSFNPDFFQRALAHFRAQPSLGIGGASLFLLHNGSAQPETGPRFHVRGATKIYRRQCWQSIGGLIAAPGWDVVDEIKARMLGWATQSFADLIALHHRPTGGAGPWRDMLKRGQGCYVAGYHPLYVAARCLRHLGSRPYLLSALSMGAGFVSGYLGVIPLQRDPALVRYVHQQQWQRLWGQDTMWQ
;
A
#
# COMPACT_ATOMS: atom_id res chain seq x y z
N MET A 1 26.58 -13.45 -20.11
CA MET A 1 25.58 -12.40 -20.41
C MET A 1 24.83 -12.06 -19.12
N ALA A 2 24.70 -10.79 -18.80
CA ALA A 2 23.79 -10.40 -17.70
C ALA A 2 22.36 -10.84 -18.06
N PRO A 3 21.57 -11.36 -17.09
CA PRO A 3 20.17 -11.69 -17.35
C PRO A 3 19.43 -10.44 -17.83
N PRO A 4 18.43 -10.58 -18.72
CA PRO A 4 17.64 -9.45 -19.19
C PRO A 4 17.00 -8.73 -18.00
N ASN A 5 16.77 -7.43 -18.16
CA ASN A 5 16.06 -6.67 -17.12
C ASN A 5 14.64 -7.21 -16.96
N PRO A 6 14.15 -7.38 -15.70
CA PRO A 6 12.81 -7.88 -15.47
C PRO A 6 11.77 -6.88 -15.97
N THR A 7 10.72 -7.41 -16.58
CA THR A 7 9.58 -6.61 -17.04
C THR A 7 8.67 -6.27 -15.87
N PHE A 8 8.40 -4.99 -15.66
CA PHE A 8 7.47 -4.56 -14.61
C PHE A 8 6.49 -3.51 -15.12
N VAL A 9 5.34 -3.44 -14.48
CA VAL A 9 4.27 -2.48 -14.75
C VAL A 9 3.93 -1.70 -13.49
N VAL A 10 3.50 -0.46 -13.66
CA VAL A 10 3.19 0.43 -12.54
C VAL A 10 1.75 0.93 -12.68
N ILE A 11 1.03 1.01 -11.55
CA ILE A 11 -0.31 1.59 -11.48
C ILE A 11 -0.31 2.61 -10.35
N THR A 12 -0.75 3.83 -10.68
CA THR A 12 -0.84 4.95 -9.74
C THR A 12 -2.28 5.47 -9.70
N PRO A 13 -3.07 5.14 -8.67
CA PRO A 13 -4.31 5.87 -8.40
C PRO A 13 -4.00 7.31 -7.98
N ALA A 14 -4.67 8.28 -8.60
CA ALA A 14 -4.55 9.71 -8.29
C ALA A 14 -5.93 10.34 -8.14
N ARG A 15 -6.10 11.26 -7.18
CA ARG A 15 -7.30 12.09 -7.04
C ARG A 15 -6.96 13.41 -6.37
N ASP A 16 -7.14 14.52 -7.08
CA ASP A 16 -6.81 15.87 -6.63
C ASP A 16 -5.34 15.98 -6.18
N GLU A 17 -4.42 15.58 -7.08
CA GLU A 17 -2.97 15.52 -6.82
C GLU A 17 -2.14 16.47 -7.72
N GLU A 18 -2.76 17.45 -8.36
CA GLU A 18 -2.09 18.39 -9.27
C GLU A 18 -0.77 18.94 -8.74
N THR A 19 -0.74 19.31 -7.45
CA THR A 19 0.44 19.92 -6.82
C THR A 19 1.54 18.91 -6.47
N ARG A 20 1.24 17.61 -6.35
CA ARG A 20 2.20 16.59 -5.86
C ARG A 20 2.57 15.56 -6.90
N LEU A 21 1.65 15.25 -7.81
CA LEU A 21 1.86 14.24 -8.85
C LEU A 21 3.11 14.54 -9.70
N ARG A 22 3.45 15.83 -9.89
CA ARG A 22 4.67 16.24 -10.62
C ARG A 22 5.93 15.63 -10.01
N PHE A 23 6.06 15.55 -8.68
CA PHE A 23 7.21 14.91 -8.03
C PHE A 23 7.34 13.43 -8.41
N THR A 24 6.21 12.72 -8.48
CA THR A 24 6.21 11.30 -8.88
C THR A 24 6.50 11.14 -10.36
N LEU A 25 5.92 11.98 -11.21
CA LEU A 25 6.14 11.99 -12.66
C LEU A 25 7.62 12.22 -12.99
N ASP A 26 8.22 13.25 -12.42
CA ASP A 26 9.63 13.60 -12.65
C ASP A 26 10.55 12.47 -12.16
N SER A 27 10.28 11.91 -10.97
CA SER A 27 11.05 10.79 -10.42
C SER A 27 10.96 9.54 -11.31
N MET A 28 9.80 9.28 -11.89
CA MET A 28 9.57 8.14 -12.79
C MET A 28 10.24 8.32 -14.15
N VAL A 29 10.17 9.51 -14.72
CA VAL A 29 10.83 9.81 -16.01
C VAL A 29 12.36 9.73 -15.89
N ALA A 30 12.90 10.10 -14.73
CA ALA A 30 14.34 10.04 -14.44
C ALA A 30 14.87 8.61 -14.20
N GLN A 31 14.01 7.57 -14.14
CA GLN A 31 14.45 6.22 -13.79
C GLN A 31 15.41 5.61 -14.80
N THR A 32 16.50 5.00 -14.30
CA THR A 32 17.47 4.22 -15.09
C THR A 32 16.86 2.92 -15.61
N LEU A 33 15.95 2.33 -14.86
CA LEU A 33 15.15 1.18 -15.26
C LEU A 33 13.67 1.59 -15.32
N ARG A 34 13.14 1.69 -16.52
CA ARG A 34 11.75 2.12 -16.78
C ARG A 34 10.79 0.93 -16.79
N PRO A 35 9.53 1.13 -16.37
CA PRO A 35 8.48 0.13 -16.54
C PRO A 35 8.15 -0.09 -18.02
N ALA A 36 7.66 -1.27 -18.35
CA ALA A 36 7.08 -1.55 -19.67
C ALA A 36 5.81 -0.71 -19.91
N GLU A 37 5.05 -0.46 -18.84
CA GLU A 37 3.84 0.35 -18.88
C GLU A 37 3.58 0.98 -17.52
N TRP A 38 3.21 2.24 -17.48
CA TRP A 38 2.74 2.95 -16.30
C TRP A 38 1.36 3.54 -16.55
N ILE A 39 0.36 3.10 -15.79
CA ILE A 39 -0.99 3.62 -15.85
C ILE A 39 -1.25 4.51 -14.64
N ILE A 40 -1.63 5.75 -14.91
CA ILE A 40 -2.09 6.71 -13.90
C ILE A 40 -3.60 6.78 -14.01
N VAL A 41 -4.29 6.37 -12.95
CA VAL A 41 -5.75 6.36 -12.90
C VAL A 41 -6.23 7.60 -12.16
N ASP A 42 -6.78 8.54 -12.91
CA ASP A 42 -7.47 9.69 -12.33
C ASP A 42 -8.86 9.26 -11.83
N ASP A 43 -9.02 9.24 -10.51
CA ASP A 43 -10.24 8.80 -9.82
C ASP A 43 -11.27 9.94 -9.66
N GLY A 44 -11.52 10.67 -10.76
CA GLY A 44 -12.47 11.78 -10.83
C GLY A 44 -11.95 13.04 -10.11
N SER A 45 -10.75 13.50 -10.46
CA SER A 45 -10.19 14.75 -9.94
C SER A 45 -10.97 15.96 -10.43
N SER A 46 -11.01 17.00 -9.60
CA SER A 46 -11.60 18.30 -9.91
C SER A 46 -10.57 19.40 -10.18
N ASP A 47 -9.28 19.08 -9.98
CA ASP A 47 -8.13 19.97 -10.21
C ASP A 47 -7.41 19.65 -11.54
N GLY A 48 -6.20 20.17 -11.74
CA GLY A 48 -5.39 19.95 -12.93
C GLY A 48 -4.72 18.58 -13.04
N THR A 49 -5.07 17.58 -12.21
CA THR A 49 -4.44 16.25 -12.22
C THR A 49 -4.52 15.58 -13.58
N ALA A 50 -5.69 15.54 -14.22
CA ALA A 50 -5.89 14.93 -15.54
C ALA A 50 -5.04 15.62 -16.63
N ALA A 51 -4.99 16.95 -16.63
CA ALA A 51 -4.20 17.73 -17.60
C ALA A 51 -2.70 17.42 -17.46
N LEU A 52 -2.21 17.30 -16.22
CA LEU A 52 -0.81 16.96 -15.94
C LEU A 52 -0.47 15.54 -16.42
N VAL A 53 -1.33 14.57 -16.19
CA VAL A 53 -1.16 13.20 -16.70
C VAL A 53 -1.11 13.21 -18.24
N GLN A 54 -1.99 13.94 -18.87
CA GLN A 54 -2.03 14.06 -20.33
C GLN A 54 -0.76 14.71 -20.90
N GLU A 55 -0.20 15.73 -20.23
CA GLU A 55 1.06 16.37 -20.60
C GLU A 55 2.19 15.32 -20.69
N TYR A 56 2.39 14.53 -19.63
CA TYR A 56 3.46 13.52 -19.59
C TYR A 56 3.22 12.35 -20.55
N SER A 57 1.98 11.93 -20.72
CA SER A 57 1.62 10.85 -21.67
C SER A 57 1.93 11.19 -23.12
N ARG A 58 1.86 12.48 -23.50
CA ARG A 58 2.24 12.92 -24.85
C ARG A 58 3.74 12.79 -25.14
N HIS A 59 4.57 12.94 -24.11
CA HIS A 59 6.04 12.90 -24.24
C HIS A 59 6.62 11.50 -23.98
N HIS A 60 5.87 10.61 -23.34
CA HIS A 60 6.35 9.30 -22.89
C HIS A 60 5.31 8.21 -23.22
N ALA A 61 5.51 7.49 -24.31
CA ALA A 61 4.56 6.47 -24.80
C ALA A 61 4.28 5.31 -23.82
N TRP A 62 5.15 5.09 -22.82
CA TRP A 62 4.98 4.10 -21.76
C TRP A 62 4.13 4.61 -20.59
N ILE A 63 3.75 5.90 -20.56
CA ILE A 63 2.84 6.51 -19.58
C ILE A 63 1.46 6.63 -20.22
N ARG A 64 0.45 6.11 -19.54
CA ARG A 64 -0.94 6.17 -19.98
C ARG A 64 -1.84 6.72 -18.87
N GLY A 65 -2.66 7.69 -19.21
CA GLY A 65 -3.75 8.16 -18.36
C GLY A 65 -5.00 7.30 -18.53
N PHE A 66 -5.71 7.06 -17.45
CA PHE A 66 -7.04 6.45 -17.43
C PHE A 66 -7.94 7.28 -16.52
N GLU A 67 -9.00 7.86 -17.08
CA GLU A 67 -9.94 8.71 -16.33
C GLU A 67 -11.16 7.88 -15.90
N ARG A 68 -11.52 7.99 -14.62
CA ARG A 68 -12.76 7.42 -14.05
C ARG A 68 -13.80 8.53 -13.88
N ALA A 69 -15.06 8.17 -14.02
CA ALA A 69 -16.14 9.08 -13.65
C ALA A 69 -16.07 9.40 -12.14
N ASP A 70 -16.28 10.66 -11.78
CA ASP A 70 -16.34 11.06 -10.37
C ASP A 70 -17.55 10.41 -9.71
N ARG A 71 -17.30 9.68 -8.62
CA ARG A 71 -18.33 9.05 -7.77
C ARG A 71 -18.86 9.97 -6.68
N GLY A 72 -18.47 11.25 -6.68
CA GLY A 72 -18.96 12.27 -5.73
C GLY A 72 -18.45 12.12 -4.30
N ARG A 73 -17.64 11.09 -3.99
CA ARG A 73 -17.11 10.84 -2.64
C ARG A 73 -15.77 10.10 -2.65
N ARG A 74 -14.93 10.42 -1.68
CA ARG A 74 -13.73 9.61 -1.38
C ARG A 74 -14.13 8.38 -0.56
N LEU A 75 -13.65 7.18 -0.98
CA LEU A 75 -13.81 5.93 -0.24
C LEU A 75 -12.46 5.54 0.37
N PRO A 76 -12.20 5.85 1.65
CA PRO A 76 -10.91 5.56 2.27
C PRO A 76 -10.60 4.06 2.28
N GLY A 77 -9.42 3.69 1.74
CA GLY A 77 -8.98 2.30 1.62
C GLY A 77 -9.58 1.57 0.42
N ALA A 78 -10.89 1.51 0.28
CA ALA A 78 -11.53 0.83 -0.84
C ALA A 78 -11.31 1.57 -2.17
N GLY A 79 -11.46 2.89 -2.18
CA GLY A 79 -11.39 3.69 -3.41
C GLY A 79 -10.05 3.61 -4.13
N VAL A 80 -8.94 3.59 -3.40
CA VAL A 80 -7.61 3.44 -3.99
C VAL A 80 -7.43 2.07 -4.64
N VAL A 81 -8.01 1.02 -4.05
CA VAL A 81 -7.95 -0.34 -4.59
C VAL A 81 -8.84 -0.47 -5.84
N GLU A 82 -10.04 0.12 -5.82
CA GLU A 82 -10.92 0.16 -6.99
C GLU A 82 -10.25 0.87 -8.18
N ALA A 83 -9.69 2.06 -7.94
CA ALA A 83 -8.96 2.79 -8.99
C ALA A 83 -7.73 1.99 -9.47
N PHE A 84 -7.01 1.33 -8.55
CA PHE A 84 -5.91 0.44 -8.92
C PHE A 84 -6.37 -0.69 -9.86
N TYR A 85 -7.52 -1.33 -9.60
CA TYR A 85 -8.02 -2.40 -10.45
C TYR A 85 -8.48 -1.93 -11.83
N GLU A 86 -9.02 -0.73 -11.96
CA GLU A 86 -9.30 -0.15 -13.28
C GLU A 86 -8.00 -0.03 -14.12
N GLY A 87 -6.94 0.47 -13.50
CA GLY A 87 -5.62 0.49 -14.12
C GLY A 87 -5.10 -0.91 -14.44
N PHE A 88 -5.23 -1.86 -13.51
CA PHE A 88 -4.78 -3.24 -13.69
C PHE A 88 -5.48 -3.94 -14.87
N HIS A 89 -6.79 -3.78 -14.99
CA HIS A 89 -7.57 -4.36 -16.08
C HIS A 89 -7.28 -3.71 -17.44
N SER A 90 -6.86 -2.43 -17.45
CA SER A 90 -6.51 -1.70 -18.66
C SER A 90 -5.06 -1.89 -19.13
N LEU A 91 -4.22 -2.64 -18.39
CA LEU A 91 -2.86 -2.98 -18.79
C LEU A 91 -2.82 -3.67 -20.16
N GLN A 92 -1.92 -3.20 -21.02
CA GLN A 92 -1.62 -3.82 -22.32
C GLN A 92 -0.47 -4.83 -22.21
N CYS A 93 0.55 -4.51 -21.40
CA CYS A 93 1.64 -5.43 -21.10
C CYS A 93 1.12 -6.61 -20.28
N ARG A 94 1.12 -7.82 -20.88
CA ARG A 94 0.64 -9.05 -20.22
C ARG A 94 1.76 -9.89 -19.62
N ASP A 95 3.00 -9.73 -20.08
CA ASP A 95 4.15 -10.54 -19.69
C ASP A 95 5.04 -9.87 -18.64
N TRP A 96 4.39 -9.18 -17.68
CA TRP A 96 5.09 -8.56 -16.57
C TRP A 96 5.52 -9.61 -15.53
N GLU A 97 6.68 -9.41 -14.94
CA GLU A 97 7.19 -10.20 -13.81
C GLU A 97 6.87 -9.55 -12.47
N PHE A 98 6.80 -8.20 -12.45
CA PHE A 98 6.48 -7.44 -11.26
C PHE A 98 5.39 -6.40 -11.51
N LEU A 99 4.49 -6.29 -10.55
CA LEU A 99 3.40 -5.31 -10.52
C LEU A 99 3.67 -4.32 -9.39
N VAL A 100 3.62 -3.03 -9.69
CA VAL A 100 3.87 -1.97 -8.72
C VAL A 100 2.60 -1.17 -8.49
N LYS A 101 2.19 -1.04 -7.23
CA LYS A 101 1.25 -0.01 -6.79
C LYS A 101 2.08 1.14 -6.23
N LEU A 102 1.99 2.30 -6.88
CA LEU A 102 2.74 3.51 -6.54
C LEU A 102 1.76 4.65 -6.23
N ASP A 103 1.98 5.39 -5.13
CA ASP A 103 1.19 6.60 -4.84
C ASP A 103 1.61 7.79 -5.70
N ALA A 104 0.73 8.77 -5.82
CA ALA A 104 0.88 9.93 -6.70
C ALA A 104 1.67 11.10 -6.10
N ASP A 105 2.12 10.98 -4.84
CA ASP A 105 2.70 12.06 -4.05
C ASP A 105 4.10 11.72 -3.50
N LEU A 106 4.88 11.00 -4.29
CA LEU A 106 6.19 10.50 -3.92
C LEU A 106 7.31 11.11 -4.77
N SER A 107 8.52 11.15 -4.21
CA SER A 107 9.75 11.28 -4.99
C SER A 107 10.80 10.28 -4.53
N PHE A 108 11.66 9.84 -5.45
CA PHE A 108 12.67 8.82 -5.22
C PHE A 108 13.81 8.92 -6.22
N ASN A 109 14.95 8.30 -5.90
CA ASN A 109 16.16 8.37 -6.70
C ASN A 109 16.03 7.71 -8.07
N PRO A 110 16.82 8.09 -9.08
CA PRO A 110 16.77 7.53 -10.43
C PRO A 110 17.09 6.01 -10.51
N ASP A 111 17.77 5.44 -9.55
CA ASP A 111 18.13 4.01 -9.49
C ASP A 111 17.10 3.17 -8.67
N PHE A 112 15.97 3.76 -8.30
CA PHE A 112 15.01 3.16 -7.37
C PHE A 112 14.53 1.77 -7.82
N PHE A 113 13.97 1.65 -9.02
CA PHE A 113 13.46 0.37 -9.51
C PHE A 113 14.58 -0.63 -9.82
N GLN A 114 15.72 -0.15 -10.30
CA GLN A 114 16.88 -1.03 -10.53
C GLN A 114 17.31 -1.71 -9.23
N ARG A 115 17.42 -0.97 -8.12
CA ARG A 115 17.78 -1.49 -6.81
C ARG A 115 16.67 -2.33 -6.19
N ALA A 116 15.41 -1.87 -6.28
CA ALA A 116 14.27 -2.62 -5.78
C ALA A 116 14.20 -4.02 -6.40
N LEU A 117 14.31 -4.11 -7.72
CA LEU A 117 14.23 -5.41 -8.41
C LEU A 117 15.48 -6.27 -8.19
N ALA A 118 16.64 -5.67 -7.83
CA ALA A 118 17.81 -6.44 -7.39
C ALA A 118 17.54 -7.20 -6.08
N HIS A 119 16.83 -6.61 -5.10
CA HIS A 119 16.40 -7.34 -3.89
C HIS A 119 15.53 -8.55 -4.22
N PHE A 120 14.58 -8.42 -5.15
CA PHE A 120 13.75 -9.54 -5.59
C PHE A 120 14.53 -10.63 -6.33
N ARG A 121 15.59 -10.25 -7.06
CA ARG A 121 16.50 -11.23 -7.70
C ARG A 121 17.32 -11.97 -6.67
N ALA A 122 17.83 -11.28 -5.65
CA ALA A 122 18.65 -11.87 -4.59
C ALA A 122 17.83 -12.82 -3.69
N GLN A 123 16.50 -12.59 -3.56
CA GLN A 123 15.63 -13.39 -2.70
C GLN A 123 14.41 -13.89 -3.48
N PRO A 124 14.46 -15.11 -4.06
CA PRO A 124 13.34 -15.69 -4.81
C PRO A 124 12.04 -15.87 -4.00
N SER A 125 12.13 -16.06 -2.68
CA SER A 125 10.98 -16.15 -1.78
C SER A 125 10.33 -14.79 -1.46
N LEU A 126 10.95 -13.67 -1.86
CA LEU A 126 10.38 -12.34 -1.66
C LEU A 126 9.19 -12.13 -2.61
N GLY A 127 7.99 -12.05 -2.01
CA GLY A 127 6.75 -11.86 -2.74
C GLY A 127 6.29 -10.42 -2.82
N ILE A 128 6.48 -9.66 -1.72
CA ILE A 128 6.09 -8.24 -1.62
C ILE A 128 7.27 -7.44 -1.06
N GLY A 129 7.64 -6.36 -1.75
CA GLY A 129 8.69 -5.46 -1.29
C GLY A 129 8.35 -4.00 -1.59
N GLY A 130 9.06 -3.07 -0.95
CA GLY A 130 8.89 -1.64 -1.21
C GLY A 130 9.87 -0.78 -0.41
N ALA A 131 9.79 0.52 -0.60
CA ALA A 131 10.69 1.50 0.02
C ALA A 131 10.40 1.71 1.51
N SER A 132 11.43 2.19 2.20
CA SER A 132 11.28 2.93 3.45
C SER A 132 10.79 4.34 3.14
N LEU A 133 9.64 4.72 3.71
CA LEU A 133 9.04 6.03 3.49
C LEU A 133 9.58 7.05 4.48
N PHE A 134 9.84 8.23 3.97
CA PHE A 134 10.23 9.40 4.75
C PHE A 134 9.26 10.54 4.46
N LEU A 135 8.69 11.13 5.51
CA LEU A 135 7.85 12.30 5.40
C LEU A 135 8.71 13.56 5.38
N LEU A 136 8.49 14.41 4.39
CA LEU A 136 9.10 15.74 4.35
C LEU A 136 8.31 16.68 5.25
N HIS A 137 8.88 17.06 6.39
CA HIS A 137 8.27 18.00 7.33
C HIS A 137 9.24 19.15 7.64
N ASN A 138 8.83 20.40 7.39
CA ASN A 138 9.64 21.61 7.62
C ASN A 138 11.08 21.50 7.05
N GLY A 139 11.24 20.95 5.86
CA GLY A 139 12.54 20.78 5.18
C GLY A 139 13.41 19.63 5.69
N SER A 140 12.97 18.87 6.69
CA SER A 140 13.67 17.68 7.18
C SER A 140 12.89 16.40 6.81
N ALA A 141 13.61 15.38 6.36
CA ALA A 141 13.06 14.06 6.09
C ALA A 141 13.00 13.25 7.40
N GLN A 142 11.81 12.87 7.84
CA GLN A 142 11.60 12.04 9.01
C GLN A 142 11.09 10.65 8.60
N PRO A 143 11.68 9.55 9.11
CA PRO A 143 11.25 8.21 8.75
C PRO A 143 9.82 7.94 9.23
N GLU A 144 8.98 7.43 8.35
CA GLU A 144 7.72 6.83 8.74
C GLU A 144 8.00 5.46 9.37
N THR A 145 7.99 5.39 10.69
CA THR A 145 8.35 4.19 11.44
C THR A 145 7.35 3.04 11.23
N GLY A 146 7.87 1.85 11.03
CA GLY A 146 7.11 0.61 10.92
C GLY A 146 8.02 -0.61 11.02
N PRO A 147 7.47 -1.80 11.30
CA PRO A 147 8.29 -3.02 11.31
C PRO A 147 8.79 -3.34 9.90
N ARG A 148 10.00 -3.91 9.81
CA ARG A 148 10.68 -4.19 8.51
C ARG A 148 9.90 -5.09 7.57
N PHE A 149 9.06 -5.97 8.09
CA PHE A 149 8.23 -6.84 7.28
C PHE A 149 7.04 -6.11 6.64
N HIS A 150 6.64 -4.95 7.18
CA HIS A 150 5.50 -4.18 6.68
C HIS A 150 5.95 -3.26 5.55
N VAL A 151 5.37 -3.49 4.39
CA VAL A 151 5.56 -2.67 3.19
C VAL A 151 4.39 -1.69 3.09
N ARG A 152 4.68 -0.42 3.23
CA ARG A 152 3.66 0.63 3.14
C ARG A 152 2.97 0.62 1.78
N GLY A 153 1.67 0.85 1.78
CA GLY A 153 0.85 0.86 0.57
C GLY A 153 1.28 1.81 -0.54
N ALA A 154 2.16 2.79 -0.21
CA ALA A 154 2.60 3.81 -1.16
C ALA A 154 3.57 3.29 -2.24
N THR A 155 4.38 2.25 -1.95
CA THR A 155 5.42 1.75 -2.87
C THR A 155 5.47 0.23 -2.94
N LYS A 156 4.30 -0.44 -3.02
CA LYS A 156 4.27 -1.91 -3.03
C LYS A 156 4.63 -2.49 -4.40
N ILE A 157 5.61 -3.38 -4.39
CA ILE A 157 6.05 -4.18 -5.55
C ILE A 157 5.68 -5.63 -5.27
N TYR A 158 4.94 -6.24 -6.18
CA TYR A 158 4.49 -7.63 -6.09
C TYR A 158 5.19 -8.47 -7.14
N ARG A 159 5.79 -9.59 -6.74
CA ARG A 159 6.18 -10.65 -7.68
C ARG A 159 4.92 -11.30 -8.25
N ARG A 160 4.88 -11.55 -9.56
CA ARG A 160 3.70 -12.11 -10.26
C ARG A 160 3.13 -13.36 -9.60
N GLN A 161 3.99 -14.31 -9.24
CA GLN A 161 3.56 -15.55 -8.60
C GLN A 161 2.91 -15.28 -7.22
N CYS A 162 3.48 -14.36 -6.45
CA CYS A 162 2.89 -13.94 -5.17
C CYS A 162 1.53 -13.26 -5.39
N TRP A 163 1.45 -12.30 -6.31
CA TRP A 163 0.21 -11.62 -6.68
C TRP A 163 -0.91 -12.60 -7.03
N GLN A 164 -0.60 -13.59 -7.87
CA GLN A 164 -1.55 -14.63 -8.26
C GLN A 164 -1.97 -15.50 -7.08
N SER A 165 -1.03 -15.91 -6.23
CA SER A 165 -1.30 -16.79 -5.09
C SER A 165 -2.15 -16.11 -4.00
N ILE A 166 -1.94 -14.80 -3.75
CA ILE A 166 -2.77 -14.05 -2.78
C ILE A 166 -4.14 -13.67 -3.35
N GLY A 167 -4.34 -13.76 -4.67
CA GLY A 167 -5.58 -13.35 -5.34
C GLY A 167 -5.80 -11.85 -5.40
N GLY A 168 -4.70 -11.05 -5.37
CA GLY A 168 -4.73 -9.59 -5.46
C GLY A 168 -5.11 -8.87 -4.17
N LEU A 169 -5.57 -7.61 -4.32
CA LEU A 169 -5.93 -6.72 -3.22
C LEU A 169 -7.43 -6.80 -2.90
N ILE A 170 -7.78 -6.54 -1.65
CA ILE A 170 -9.18 -6.40 -1.22
C ILE A 170 -9.55 -4.92 -1.13
N ALA A 171 -10.72 -4.54 -1.63
CA ALA A 171 -11.22 -3.17 -1.56
C ALA A 171 -11.81 -2.86 -0.17
N ALA A 172 -10.95 -2.77 0.86
CA ALA A 172 -11.35 -2.55 2.24
C ALA A 172 -10.27 -1.76 3.02
N PRO A 173 -10.61 -1.14 4.17
CA PRO A 173 -9.62 -0.56 5.07
C PRO A 173 -8.60 -1.60 5.52
N GLY A 174 -7.30 -1.25 5.48
CA GLY A 174 -6.22 -2.18 5.88
C GLY A 174 -5.84 -3.21 4.81
N TRP A 175 -6.24 -3.00 3.55
CA TRP A 175 -5.88 -3.84 2.41
C TRP A 175 -4.36 -4.10 2.34
N ASP A 176 -3.56 -3.08 2.67
CA ASP A 176 -2.11 -3.08 2.64
C ASP A 176 -1.43 -3.89 3.76
N VAL A 177 -2.22 -4.41 4.69
CA VAL A 177 -1.79 -5.37 5.72
C VAL A 177 -2.29 -6.77 5.39
N VAL A 178 -3.50 -6.89 4.84
CA VAL A 178 -4.12 -8.18 4.52
C VAL A 178 -3.36 -8.91 3.42
N ASP A 179 -2.91 -8.21 2.38
CA ASP A 179 -2.10 -8.78 1.31
C ASP A 179 -0.79 -9.39 1.83
N GLU A 180 -0.12 -8.70 2.77
CA GLU A 180 1.11 -9.19 3.41
C GLU A 180 0.86 -10.41 4.30
N ILE A 181 -0.19 -10.36 5.13
CA ILE A 181 -0.55 -11.50 5.98
C ILE A 181 -0.83 -12.72 5.11
N LYS A 182 -1.57 -12.53 4.00
CA LYS A 182 -1.89 -13.61 3.08
C LYS A 182 -0.65 -14.13 2.36
N ALA A 183 0.24 -13.24 1.92
CA ALA A 183 1.52 -13.62 1.34
C ALA A 183 2.36 -14.47 2.31
N ARG A 184 2.49 -14.04 3.56
CA ARG A 184 3.23 -14.78 4.58
C ARG A 184 2.57 -16.12 4.95
N MET A 185 1.25 -16.18 5.03
CA MET A 185 0.50 -17.42 5.22
C MET A 185 0.81 -18.44 4.11
N LEU A 186 1.07 -17.98 2.90
CA LEU A 186 1.42 -18.78 1.72
C LEU A 186 2.94 -19.01 1.54
N GLY A 187 3.77 -18.61 2.52
CA GLY A 187 5.21 -18.86 2.53
C GLY A 187 6.05 -17.79 1.83
N TRP A 188 5.45 -16.70 1.35
CA TRP A 188 6.20 -15.58 0.78
C TRP A 188 6.80 -14.68 1.86
N ALA A 189 8.00 -14.17 1.61
CA ALA A 189 8.59 -13.10 2.41
C ALA A 189 8.02 -11.74 2.00
N THR A 190 7.93 -10.81 2.98
CA THR A 190 7.58 -9.41 2.76
C THR A 190 8.62 -8.53 3.41
N GLN A 191 9.07 -7.46 2.74
CA GLN A 191 10.17 -6.63 3.26
C GLN A 191 10.10 -5.19 2.78
N SER A 192 10.23 -4.25 3.72
CA SER A 192 10.58 -2.85 3.44
C SER A 192 12.11 -2.72 3.34
N PHE A 193 12.59 -2.15 2.23
CA PHE A 193 14.03 -2.02 1.96
C PHE A 193 14.57 -0.78 2.64
N ALA A 194 15.46 -0.95 3.63
CA ALA A 194 16.02 0.16 4.39
C ALA A 194 16.97 1.06 3.57
N ASP A 195 17.54 0.51 2.51
CA ASP A 195 18.46 1.19 1.59
C ASP A 195 17.74 1.93 0.45
N LEU A 196 16.41 1.75 0.30
CA LEU A 196 15.58 2.44 -0.69
C LEU A 196 14.64 3.43 0.00
N ILE A 197 14.85 4.70 -0.27
CA ILE A 197 14.08 5.78 0.32
C ILE A 197 13.13 6.36 -0.73
N ALA A 198 11.86 6.51 -0.35
CA ALA A 198 10.91 7.37 -1.05
C ALA A 198 10.42 8.49 -0.11
N LEU A 199 10.44 9.72 -0.61
CA LEU A 199 9.96 10.87 0.12
C LEU A 199 8.46 11.04 -0.15
N HIS A 200 7.68 11.13 0.91
CA HIS A 200 6.23 11.34 0.86
C HIS A 200 5.94 12.83 1.05
N HIS A 201 5.30 13.43 0.06
CA HIS A 201 5.01 14.88 0.04
C HIS A 201 3.71 15.25 0.74
N ARG A 202 3.04 14.28 1.36
CA ARG A 202 1.84 14.48 2.17
C ARG A 202 1.92 13.64 3.44
N PRO A 203 1.54 14.20 4.62
CA PRO A 203 1.44 13.42 5.84
C PRO A 203 0.46 12.26 5.70
N THR A 204 0.89 11.07 6.10
CA THR A 204 0.01 9.89 6.16
C THR A 204 -1.06 10.09 7.24
N GLY A 205 -2.31 9.81 6.94
CA GLY A 205 -3.44 10.08 7.82
C GLY A 205 -4.12 11.41 7.44
N GLY A 206 -4.34 12.33 8.33
CA GLY A 206 -4.88 13.67 8.02
C GLY A 206 -6.40 13.78 8.13
N ALA A 207 -7.10 12.68 8.38
CA ALA A 207 -8.54 12.73 8.72
C ALA A 207 -8.78 13.09 10.19
N GLY A 208 -7.71 13.23 10.97
CA GLY A 208 -7.72 13.48 12.40
C GLY A 208 -7.54 12.21 13.25
N PRO A 209 -6.97 12.35 14.46
CA PRO A 209 -6.49 11.23 15.27
C PRO A 209 -7.55 10.16 15.55
N TRP A 210 -8.79 10.56 15.80
CA TRP A 210 -9.89 9.65 16.10
C TRP A 210 -10.36 8.87 14.87
N ARG A 211 -10.42 9.52 13.69
CA ARG A 211 -10.77 8.86 12.42
C ARG A 211 -9.71 7.87 11.99
N ASP A 212 -8.45 8.20 12.20
CA ASP A 212 -7.35 7.30 11.87
C ASP A 212 -7.35 6.07 12.78
N MET A 213 -7.68 6.23 14.08
CA MET A 213 -7.86 5.10 14.99
C MET A 213 -9.08 4.24 14.65
N LEU A 214 -10.19 4.85 14.23
CA LEU A 214 -11.38 4.12 13.75
C LEU A 214 -11.01 3.26 12.52
N LYS A 215 -10.31 3.83 11.54
CA LYS A 215 -9.82 3.08 10.38
C LYS A 215 -8.88 1.94 10.77
N ARG A 216 -7.99 2.15 11.75
CA ARG A 216 -7.11 1.10 12.29
C ARG A 216 -7.93 -0.04 12.92
N GLY A 217 -8.99 0.27 13.64
CA GLY A 217 -9.92 -0.72 14.18
C GLY A 217 -10.62 -1.51 13.08
N GLN A 218 -11.10 -0.83 12.05
CA GLN A 218 -11.68 -1.45 10.86
C GLN A 218 -10.66 -2.37 10.15
N GLY A 219 -9.42 -1.91 9.99
CA GLY A 219 -8.34 -2.73 9.43
C GLY A 219 -8.05 -3.98 10.28
N CYS A 220 -8.12 -3.90 11.61
CA CYS A 220 -7.99 -5.07 12.47
C CYS A 220 -9.12 -6.08 12.24
N TYR A 221 -10.36 -5.63 12.05
CA TYR A 221 -11.48 -6.51 11.71
C TYR A 221 -11.25 -7.20 10.36
N VAL A 222 -10.90 -6.42 9.33
CA VAL A 222 -10.65 -6.91 7.97
C VAL A 222 -9.51 -7.91 7.94
N ALA A 223 -8.42 -7.65 8.68
CA ALA A 223 -7.28 -8.55 8.82
C ALA A 223 -7.55 -9.79 9.69
N GLY A 224 -8.76 -9.93 10.23
CA GLY A 224 -9.16 -11.09 11.02
C GLY A 224 -8.57 -11.16 12.43
N TYR A 225 -8.24 -10.03 13.04
CA TYR A 225 -7.65 -10.01 14.39
C TYR A 225 -8.60 -10.59 15.45
N HIS A 226 -8.03 -11.30 16.42
CA HIS A 226 -8.76 -11.85 17.55
C HIS A 226 -9.29 -10.71 18.46
N PRO A 227 -10.57 -10.74 18.93
CA PRO A 227 -11.15 -9.67 19.73
C PRO A 227 -10.34 -9.34 21.00
N LEU A 228 -9.85 -10.35 21.72
CA LEU A 228 -9.02 -10.14 22.91
C LEU A 228 -7.69 -9.44 22.60
N TYR A 229 -7.10 -9.74 21.44
CA TYR A 229 -5.88 -9.07 21.00
C TYR A 229 -6.13 -7.60 20.66
N VAL A 230 -7.27 -7.28 20.04
CA VAL A 230 -7.68 -5.89 19.79
C VAL A 230 -7.98 -5.17 21.11
N ALA A 231 -8.64 -5.82 22.07
CA ALA A 231 -8.87 -5.25 23.40
C ALA A 231 -7.55 -4.89 24.10
N ALA A 232 -6.56 -5.79 24.09
CA ALA A 232 -5.22 -5.52 24.63
C ALA A 232 -4.53 -4.34 23.92
N ARG A 233 -4.71 -4.19 22.60
CA ARG A 233 -4.23 -3.01 21.85
C ARG A 233 -4.94 -1.74 22.27
N CYS A 234 -6.26 -1.77 22.44
CA CYS A 234 -7.03 -0.63 22.95
C CYS A 234 -6.52 -0.19 24.32
N LEU A 235 -6.29 -1.14 25.26
CA LEU A 235 -5.72 -0.83 26.57
C LEU A 235 -4.36 -0.14 26.48
N ARG A 236 -3.49 -0.59 25.57
CA ARG A 236 -2.19 0.07 25.34
C ARG A 236 -2.33 1.52 24.86
N HIS A 237 -3.38 1.83 24.10
CA HIS A 237 -3.67 3.17 23.61
C HIS A 237 -4.37 4.09 24.61
N LEU A 238 -4.75 3.61 25.80
CA LEU A 238 -5.34 4.46 26.85
C LEU A 238 -4.40 5.57 27.31
N GLY A 239 -3.08 5.29 27.33
CA GLY A 239 -2.04 6.26 27.71
C GLY A 239 -1.52 7.14 26.57
N SER A 240 -1.96 6.94 25.32
CA SER A 240 -1.52 7.73 24.15
C SER A 240 -2.52 8.83 23.80
N ARG A 241 -2.03 10.04 23.51
CA ARG A 241 -2.91 11.16 23.10
C ARG A 241 -3.58 10.88 21.75
N PRO A 242 -4.87 11.20 21.58
CA PRO A 242 -5.81 11.79 22.56
C PRO A 242 -6.42 10.73 23.52
N TYR A 243 -5.62 10.19 24.41
CA TYR A 243 -5.95 9.27 25.52
C TYR A 243 -7.09 8.27 25.20
N LEU A 244 -8.15 8.22 26.05
CA LEU A 244 -9.33 7.34 25.94
C LEU A 244 -9.95 7.33 24.55
N LEU A 245 -9.99 8.49 23.86
CA LEU A 245 -10.60 8.61 22.54
C LEU A 245 -9.92 7.72 21.49
N SER A 246 -8.61 7.56 21.54
CA SER A 246 -7.87 6.67 20.63
C SER A 246 -8.29 5.20 20.83
N ALA A 247 -8.40 4.75 22.07
CA ALA A 247 -8.80 3.39 22.40
C ALA A 247 -10.26 3.13 22.00
N LEU A 248 -11.17 4.04 22.35
CA LEU A 248 -12.61 3.94 22.03
C LEU A 248 -12.85 3.95 20.51
N SER A 249 -12.17 4.84 19.78
CA SER A 249 -12.30 4.91 18.32
C SER A 249 -11.80 3.64 17.65
N MET A 250 -10.68 3.08 18.11
CA MET A 250 -10.16 1.82 17.59
C MET A 250 -11.11 0.64 17.88
N GLY A 251 -11.66 0.56 19.11
CA GLY A 251 -12.66 -0.44 19.49
C GLY A 251 -13.94 -0.31 18.66
N ALA A 252 -14.47 0.91 18.51
CA ALA A 252 -15.64 1.18 17.69
C ALA A 252 -15.43 0.80 16.22
N GLY A 253 -14.25 1.12 15.65
CA GLY A 253 -13.89 0.71 14.29
C GLY A 253 -13.87 -0.81 14.13
N PHE A 254 -13.34 -1.55 15.10
CA PHE A 254 -13.33 -3.00 15.08
C PHE A 254 -14.74 -3.60 15.16
N VAL A 255 -15.56 -3.11 16.08
CA VAL A 255 -16.95 -3.57 16.25
C VAL A 255 -17.82 -3.23 15.05
N SER A 256 -17.60 -2.08 14.39
CA SER A 256 -18.35 -1.67 13.21
C SER A 256 -18.28 -2.71 12.08
N GLY A 257 -17.19 -3.45 11.98
CA GLY A 257 -17.06 -4.55 11.03
C GLY A 257 -18.03 -5.70 11.28
N TYR A 258 -18.29 -6.04 12.55
CA TYR A 258 -19.29 -7.06 12.90
C TYR A 258 -20.73 -6.58 12.72
N LEU A 259 -20.95 -5.28 12.74
CA LEU A 259 -22.25 -4.66 12.47
C LEU A 259 -22.56 -4.48 10.97
N GLY A 260 -21.73 -5.05 10.09
CA GLY A 260 -21.94 -5.02 8.65
C GLY A 260 -21.61 -3.69 7.96
N VAL A 261 -20.94 -2.75 8.65
CA VAL A 261 -20.51 -1.47 8.05
C VAL A 261 -19.45 -1.70 6.96
N ILE A 262 -18.69 -2.81 7.07
CA ILE A 262 -17.74 -3.25 6.05
C ILE A 262 -18.30 -4.51 5.40
N PRO A 263 -18.76 -4.45 4.14
CA PRO A 263 -19.35 -5.59 3.43
C PRO A 263 -18.25 -6.52 2.91
N LEU A 264 -17.53 -7.17 3.83
CA LEU A 264 -16.44 -8.08 3.51
C LEU A 264 -16.65 -9.43 4.17
N GLN A 265 -16.69 -10.49 3.36
CA GLN A 265 -16.57 -11.85 3.85
C GLN A 265 -15.10 -12.16 4.11
N ARG A 266 -14.74 -12.37 5.38
CA ARG A 266 -13.37 -12.70 5.79
C ARG A 266 -13.01 -14.15 5.39
N ASP A 267 -11.78 -14.34 4.89
CA ASP A 267 -11.24 -15.66 4.62
C ASP A 267 -11.02 -16.44 5.95
N PRO A 268 -11.69 -17.57 6.19
CA PRO A 268 -11.54 -18.33 7.44
C PRO A 268 -10.12 -18.87 7.66
N ALA A 269 -9.37 -19.16 6.58
CA ALA A 269 -8.00 -19.63 6.68
C ALA A 269 -7.07 -18.50 7.15
N LEU A 270 -7.25 -17.29 6.60
CA LEU A 270 -6.53 -16.10 7.04
C LEU A 270 -6.80 -15.79 8.52
N VAL A 271 -8.08 -15.82 8.93
CA VAL A 271 -8.46 -15.57 10.34
C VAL A 271 -7.79 -16.57 11.27
N ARG A 272 -7.81 -17.88 10.96
CA ARG A 272 -7.12 -18.90 11.77
C ARG A 272 -5.63 -18.65 11.85
N TYR A 273 -4.99 -18.35 10.73
CA TYR A 273 -3.56 -18.04 10.68
C TYR A 273 -3.21 -16.83 11.56
N VAL A 274 -3.97 -15.75 11.45
CA VAL A 274 -3.76 -14.54 12.26
C VAL A 274 -3.93 -14.83 13.75
N HIS A 275 -4.97 -15.56 14.14
CA HIS A 275 -5.19 -15.96 15.55
C HIS A 275 -4.00 -16.78 16.08
N GLN A 276 -3.53 -17.77 15.31
CA GLN A 276 -2.36 -18.57 15.68
C GLN A 276 -1.13 -17.68 15.89
N GLN A 277 -0.83 -16.78 14.95
CA GLN A 277 0.30 -15.84 15.06
C GLN A 277 0.16 -14.92 16.27
N GLN A 278 -1.05 -14.47 16.60
CA GLN A 278 -1.30 -13.63 17.77
C GLN A 278 -1.07 -14.37 19.09
N TRP A 279 -1.50 -15.61 19.20
CA TRP A 279 -1.24 -16.45 20.36
C TRP A 279 0.26 -16.76 20.51
N GLN A 280 0.94 -17.16 19.44
CA GLN A 280 2.40 -17.35 19.45
C GLN A 280 3.15 -16.12 19.96
N ARG A 281 2.74 -14.92 19.53
CA ARG A 281 3.32 -13.67 20.01
C ARG A 281 3.11 -13.43 21.49
N LEU A 282 1.96 -13.77 22.04
CA LEU A 282 1.69 -13.67 23.48
C LEU A 282 2.57 -14.62 24.30
N TRP A 283 2.96 -15.75 23.73
CA TRP A 283 3.87 -16.72 24.35
C TRP A 283 5.36 -16.45 24.05
N GLY A 284 5.70 -15.30 23.46
CA GLY A 284 7.08 -14.93 23.13
C GLY A 284 7.74 -15.74 22.04
N GLN A 285 6.95 -16.45 21.22
CA GLN A 285 7.45 -17.22 20.09
C GLN A 285 7.64 -16.33 18.87
N ASP A 286 8.48 -16.75 17.91
CA ASP A 286 8.66 -16.09 16.63
C ASP A 286 7.37 -16.02 15.86
N THR A 287 7.07 -14.86 15.30
CA THR A 287 5.83 -14.59 14.56
C THR A 287 6.07 -13.76 13.32
N MET A 288 5.06 -13.63 12.50
CA MET A 288 5.11 -12.76 11.31
C MET A 288 5.37 -11.26 11.63
N TRP A 289 5.30 -10.85 12.88
CA TRP A 289 5.51 -9.46 13.33
C TRP A 289 6.93 -9.20 13.88
N GLN A 290 7.87 -10.06 13.61
CA GLN A 290 9.28 -9.90 13.97
C GLN A 290 10.13 -9.48 12.78
#